data_859a4f2831f7467552a175b0d394db0a
#
_entry.id   859a4f2831f7467552a175b0d394db0a
#
_cell.length_a   1.000
_cell.length_b   1.000
_cell.length_c   1.000
_cell.angle_alpha   90.00
_cell.angle_beta   90.00
_cell.angle_gamma   90.00
#
_symmetry.space_group_name_H-M   'P 1'
#
loop_
_entity.id
_entity.type
_entity.pdbx_description
1 polymer ?
#
loop_
_entity_poly.entity_id
_entity_poly.type
_entity_poly.pdbx_seq_one_letter_code
_entity_poly.pdbx_strand_id
1 'polypeptide(L)'
;MEKQWWKESVVYQIYPRSFMDSNSDGIGDLQGIISKLDYLKELGIDVIWLSPVYESPNDDNGYDISDYCKIMNEFGTMEDWDELLHEMHERNMKLMMDLVVNHTSDEHNWFIESRKSKDNKYRDYYIWRPGKEGKEPNNWGAAFSGSAWKYDEMTDEYYLHLFSKKQPDLNWDNEKVRQDVYEMMKFWLEKGIDGFRMDVINFISKEEGLPAVETEAEGYVSGHKHFMNGPNIHKYLHEMNEEVLSHYDIMTVGEMPGVTTEEAKLYTGEERKELQMVFQFEHMDLDSGEGG
;
A
#
# COMPACT_ATOMS: atom_id res chain seq x y z
N MET A 1 -17.08 -17.49 -21.05
CA MET A 1 -16.14 -16.76 -20.16
C MET A 1 -14.86 -17.58 -20.08
N GLU A 2 -13.74 -16.98 -20.41
CA GLU A 2 -12.46 -17.66 -20.18
C GLU A 2 -12.26 -17.89 -18.69
N LYS A 3 -11.68 -19.04 -18.34
CA LYS A 3 -11.46 -19.44 -16.96
C LYS A 3 -10.32 -18.58 -16.40
N GLN A 4 -10.59 -17.72 -15.42
CA GLN A 4 -9.59 -16.91 -14.76
C GLN A 4 -9.07 -17.69 -13.55
N TRP A 5 -7.76 -17.95 -13.48
CA TRP A 5 -7.14 -18.79 -12.45
C TRP A 5 -7.40 -18.26 -11.04
N TRP A 6 -7.40 -16.95 -10.85
CA TRP A 6 -7.57 -16.31 -9.54
C TRP A 6 -9.00 -16.43 -8.96
N LYS A 7 -10.03 -16.70 -9.80
CA LYS A 7 -11.42 -16.89 -9.33
C LYS A 7 -11.64 -18.21 -8.57
N GLU A 8 -10.74 -19.16 -8.74
CA GLU A 8 -10.83 -20.49 -8.11
C GLU A 8 -9.72 -20.70 -7.07
N SER A 9 -8.83 -19.72 -6.88
CA SER A 9 -7.66 -19.83 -6.01
C SER A 9 -8.00 -19.59 -4.54
N VAL A 10 -7.35 -20.35 -3.68
CA VAL A 10 -7.33 -20.14 -2.23
C VAL A 10 -6.10 -19.32 -1.87
N VAL A 11 -6.32 -18.12 -1.32
CA VAL A 11 -5.25 -17.20 -0.91
C VAL A 11 -5.01 -17.33 0.58
N TYR A 12 -3.75 -17.46 0.99
CA TYR A 12 -3.31 -17.50 2.38
C TYR A 12 -2.34 -16.34 2.65
N GLN A 13 -2.68 -15.49 3.64
CA GLN A 13 -1.80 -14.41 4.05
C GLN A 13 -0.71 -14.93 4.98
N ILE A 14 0.54 -14.55 4.72
CA ILE A 14 1.67 -14.78 5.61
C ILE A 14 2.21 -13.44 6.11
N TYR A 15 2.21 -13.29 7.44
CA TYR A 15 3.02 -12.31 8.14
C TYR A 15 4.42 -12.92 8.36
N PRO A 16 5.47 -12.49 7.65
CA PRO A 16 6.79 -13.15 7.68
C PRO A 16 7.31 -13.29 9.11
N ARG A 17 7.31 -12.20 9.85
CA ARG A 17 7.83 -12.09 11.22
C ARG A 17 7.32 -13.15 12.20
N SER A 18 6.07 -13.59 12.06
CA SER A 18 5.40 -14.47 13.01
C SER A 18 5.06 -15.87 12.46
N PHE A 19 5.46 -16.17 11.21
CA PHE A 19 5.04 -17.43 10.59
C PHE A 19 5.97 -18.61 10.92
N MET A 20 7.26 -18.50 10.58
CA MET A 20 8.25 -19.54 10.87
C MET A 20 9.65 -18.98 10.92
N ASP A 21 10.30 -19.15 12.05
CA ASP A 21 11.68 -18.78 12.32
C ASP A 21 12.60 -19.97 11.95
N SER A 22 13.50 -19.79 10.98
CA SER A 22 14.40 -20.84 10.52
C SER A 22 15.74 -20.85 11.24
N ASN A 23 16.13 -19.71 11.82
CA ASN A 23 17.47 -19.53 12.40
C ASN A 23 17.47 -19.45 13.95
N SER A 24 16.28 -19.46 14.56
CA SER A 24 16.08 -19.41 16.02
C SER A 24 16.44 -18.06 16.67
N ASP A 25 16.28 -16.96 15.95
CA ASP A 25 16.48 -15.60 16.48
C ASP A 25 15.19 -14.98 17.07
N GLY A 26 14.06 -15.66 16.92
CA GLY A 26 12.74 -15.24 17.41
C GLY A 26 11.92 -14.49 16.35
N ILE A 27 12.43 -14.33 15.13
CA ILE A 27 11.79 -13.63 14.01
C ILE A 27 11.59 -14.63 12.87
N GLY A 28 10.37 -14.73 12.35
CA GLY A 28 10.09 -15.52 11.15
C GLY A 28 10.75 -14.91 9.91
N ASP A 29 11.13 -15.74 8.98
CA ASP A 29 11.95 -15.38 7.82
C ASP A 29 11.55 -16.12 6.53
N LEU A 30 12.14 -15.74 5.39
CA LEU A 30 11.84 -16.31 4.07
C LEU A 30 12.20 -17.81 4.01
N GLN A 31 13.31 -18.21 4.60
CA GLN A 31 13.72 -19.62 4.68
C GLN A 31 12.74 -20.45 5.53
N GLY A 32 12.20 -19.84 6.57
CA GLY A 32 11.11 -20.44 7.36
C GLY A 32 9.86 -20.67 6.52
N ILE A 33 9.47 -19.70 5.68
CA ILE A 33 8.34 -19.85 4.75
C ILE A 33 8.61 -20.97 3.77
N ILE A 34 9.79 -21.02 3.13
CA ILE A 34 10.20 -22.07 2.20
C ILE A 34 10.05 -23.46 2.84
N SER A 35 10.48 -23.60 4.11
CA SER A 35 10.38 -24.86 4.86
C SER A 35 8.95 -25.37 5.08
N LYS A 36 7.94 -24.51 4.88
CA LYS A 36 6.52 -24.80 5.08
C LYS A 36 5.70 -24.89 3.79
N LEU A 37 6.31 -24.73 2.62
CA LEU A 37 5.57 -24.74 1.34
C LEU A 37 4.83 -26.05 1.09
N ASP A 38 5.42 -27.19 1.42
CA ASP A 38 4.75 -28.49 1.26
C ASP A 38 3.51 -28.60 2.16
N TYR A 39 3.60 -28.13 3.41
CA TYR A 39 2.45 -28.05 4.32
C TYR A 39 1.34 -27.17 3.75
N LEU A 40 1.69 -25.98 3.25
CA LEU A 40 0.71 -25.05 2.65
C LEU A 40 0.07 -25.65 1.39
N LYS A 41 0.85 -26.35 0.59
CA LYS A 41 0.34 -27.05 -0.60
C LYS A 41 -0.62 -28.18 -0.24
N GLU A 42 -0.29 -28.98 0.76
CA GLU A 42 -1.16 -30.05 1.29
C GLU A 42 -2.46 -29.48 1.88
N LEU A 43 -2.40 -28.29 2.49
CA LEU A 43 -3.57 -27.55 2.99
C LEU A 43 -4.50 -27.07 1.86
N GLY A 44 -4.03 -27.06 0.61
CA GLY A 44 -4.80 -26.62 -0.55
C GLY A 44 -4.65 -25.14 -0.87
N ILE A 45 -3.55 -24.53 -0.46
CA ILE A 45 -3.25 -23.11 -0.78
C ILE A 45 -2.72 -23.01 -2.19
N ASP A 46 -3.28 -22.08 -2.96
CA ASP A 46 -2.86 -21.79 -4.34
C ASP A 46 -1.99 -20.53 -4.42
N VAL A 47 -2.28 -19.54 -3.59
CA VAL A 47 -1.61 -18.23 -3.58
C VAL A 47 -1.19 -17.85 -2.18
N ILE A 48 0.06 -17.45 -2.02
CA ILE A 48 0.51 -16.78 -0.79
C ILE A 48 0.44 -15.26 -1.02
N TRP A 49 -0.31 -14.56 -0.18
CA TRP A 49 -0.15 -13.13 -0.02
C TRP A 49 0.89 -12.90 1.08
N LEU A 50 2.04 -12.39 0.65
CA LEU A 50 3.15 -12.06 1.54
C LEU A 50 3.03 -10.61 1.98
N SER A 51 2.80 -10.38 3.28
CA SER A 51 2.86 -9.05 3.87
C SER A 51 4.24 -8.42 3.66
N PRO A 52 4.41 -7.08 3.76
CA PRO A 52 5.62 -6.42 3.29
C PRO A 52 6.92 -7.02 3.83
N VAL A 53 7.83 -7.34 2.92
CA VAL A 53 9.19 -7.82 3.21
C VAL A 53 10.28 -6.85 2.72
N TYR A 54 9.86 -5.70 2.22
CA TYR A 54 10.75 -4.65 1.72
C TYR A 54 11.56 -4.02 2.85
N GLU A 55 12.66 -3.36 2.49
CA GLU A 55 13.45 -2.57 3.45
C GLU A 55 12.56 -1.53 4.15
N SER A 56 12.53 -1.57 5.48
CA SER A 56 11.67 -0.72 6.31
C SER A 56 12.30 -0.49 7.67
N PRO A 57 12.20 0.71 8.28
CA PRO A 57 12.54 0.92 9.69
C PRO A 57 11.52 0.31 10.65
N ASN A 58 10.43 -0.29 10.13
CA ASN A 58 9.47 -1.10 10.86
C ASN A 58 8.65 -0.33 11.93
N ASP A 59 8.33 0.93 11.63
CA ASP A 59 7.44 1.76 12.45
C ASP A 59 5.99 1.22 12.42
N ASP A 60 5.59 0.65 11.28
CA ASP A 60 4.27 0.08 11.04
C ASP A 60 4.34 -1.32 10.40
N ASN A 61 5.05 -2.24 11.04
CA ASN A 61 5.15 -3.65 10.62
C ASN A 61 5.51 -3.85 9.13
N GLY A 62 6.39 -2.99 8.58
CA GLY A 62 6.84 -3.05 7.20
C GLY A 62 6.03 -2.21 6.22
N TYR A 63 4.89 -1.62 6.62
CA TYR A 63 4.10 -0.73 5.78
C TYR A 63 4.70 0.69 5.66
N ASP A 64 5.81 0.96 6.31
CA ASP A 64 6.66 2.14 6.17
C ASP A 64 7.92 1.80 5.36
N ILE A 65 7.77 1.71 4.03
CA ILE A 65 8.82 1.22 3.14
C ILE A 65 9.87 2.29 2.87
N SER A 66 11.14 1.97 3.13
CA SER A 66 12.29 2.85 2.86
C SER A 66 13.02 2.53 1.55
N ASP A 67 12.91 1.30 1.03
CA ASP A 67 13.41 0.89 -0.29
C ASP A 67 12.54 -0.24 -0.85
N TYR A 68 11.82 0.03 -1.93
CA TYR A 68 10.90 -0.94 -2.55
C TYR A 68 11.61 -2.10 -3.28
N CYS A 69 12.88 -1.95 -3.60
CA CYS A 69 13.62 -2.94 -4.40
C CYS A 69 14.62 -3.76 -3.57
N LYS A 70 14.52 -3.68 -2.24
CA LYS A 70 15.32 -4.47 -1.30
C LYS A 70 14.46 -5.28 -0.36
N ILE A 71 14.99 -6.42 0.06
CA ILE A 71 14.42 -7.24 1.12
C ILE A 71 14.99 -6.77 2.46
N MET A 72 14.14 -6.69 3.49
CA MET A 72 14.55 -6.37 4.86
C MET A 72 15.46 -7.47 5.40
N ASN A 73 16.62 -7.10 5.93
CA ASN A 73 17.65 -8.05 6.39
C ASN A 73 17.13 -9.05 7.44
N GLU A 74 16.16 -8.67 8.26
CA GLU A 74 15.54 -9.56 9.25
C GLU A 74 14.82 -10.75 8.61
N PHE A 75 14.34 -10.60 7.39
CA PHE A 75 13.61 -11.65 6.68
C PHE A 75 14.48 -12.47 5.73
N GLY A 76 15.66 -11.99 5.39
CA GLY A 76 16.60 -12.64 4.50
C GLY A 76 17.18 -11.72 3.44
N THR A 77 17.58 -12.29 2.33
CA THR A 77 18.21 -11.62 1.20
C THR A 77 17.30 -11.64 -0.04
N MET A 78 17.72 -10.96 -1.10
CA MET A 78 17.03 -11.07 -2.40
C MET A 78 17.16 -12.48 -2.97
N GLU A 79 18.27 -13.16 -2.72
CA GLU A 79 18.50 -14.56 -3.13
C GLU A 79 17.52 -15.52 -2.42
N ASP A 80 17.25 -15.31 -1.11
CA ASP A 80 16.24 -16.07 -0.37
C ASP A 80 14.83 -15.83 -0.93
N TRP A 81 14.55 -14.59 -1.35
CA TRP A 81 13.28 -14.25 -1.98
C TRP A 81 13.14 -14.88 -3.37
N ASP A 82 14.21 -14.89 -4.19
CA ASP A 82 14.24 -15.54 -5.48
C ASP A 82 14.04 -17.07 -5.32
N GLU A 83 14.65 -17.67 -4.29
CA GLU A 83 14.43 -19.07 -3.93
C GLU A 83 12.98 -19.35 -3.54
N LEU A 84 12.38 -18.51 -2.68
CA LEU A 84 10.98 -18.64 -2.29
C LEU A 84 10.05 -18.65 -3.51
N LEU A 85 10.21 -17.69 -4.43
CA LEU A 85 9.40 -17.62 -5.64
C LEU A 85 9.57 -18.87 -6.52
N HIS A 86 10.81 -19.32 -6.72
CA HIS A 86 11.11 -20.52 -7.48
C HIS A 86 10.45 -21.76 -6.87
N GLU A 87 10.63 -21.99 -5.58
CA GLU A 87 10.08 -23.14 -4.85
C GLU A 87 8.54 -23.14 -4.82
N MET A 88 7.92 -21.96 -4.80
CA MET A 88 6.47 -21.81 -4.92
C MET A 88 6.00 -22.22 -6.32
N HIS A 89 6.64 -21.73 -7.38
CA HIS A 89 6.29 -22.05 -8.76
C HIS A 89 6.47 -23.52 -9.07
N GLU A 90 7.53 -24.18 -8.59
CA GLU A 90 7.73 -25.63 -8.71
C GLU A 90 6.58 -26.46 -8.11
N ARG A 91 5.88 -25.90 -7.11
CA ARG A 91 4.70 -26.50 -6.48
C ARG A 91 3.37 -26.05 -7.10
N ASN A 92 3.41 -25.32 -8.22
CA ASN A 92 2.23 -24.66 -8.80
C ASN A 92 1.49 -23.79 -7.74
N MET A 93 2.23 -23.08 -6.94
CA MET A 93 1.76 -22.02 -6.05
C MET A 93 2.18 -20.66 -6.59
N LYS A 94 1.43 -19.62 -6.25
CA LYS A 94 1.62 -18.25 -6.75
C LYS A 94 1.95 -17.29 -5.62
N LEU A 95 2.75 -16.28 -5.92
CA LEU A 95 3.14 -15.24 -4.96
C LEU A 95 2.48 -13.90 -5.29
N MET A 96 1.72 -13.37 -4.34
CA MET A 96 1.18 -12.03 -4.35
C MET A 96 1.90 -11.17 -3.29
N MET A 97 2.49 -10.07 -3.71
CA MET A 97 3.18 -9.13 -2.81
C MET A 97 2.29 -7.95 -2.45
N ASP A 98 2.63 -7.29 -1.35
CA ASP A 98 1.96 -6.05 -0.94
C ASP A 98 2.47 -4.86 -1.78
N LEU A 99 1.58 -4.01 -2.25
CA LEU A 99 1.87 -2.76 -2.95
C LEU A 99 1.43 -1.59 -2.08
N VAL A 100 2.38 -0.98 -1.37
CA VAL A 100 2.14 0.12 -0.44
C VAL A 100 2.59 1.41 -1.11
N VAL A 101 1.65 2.13 -1.73
CA VAL A 101 1.97 3.29 -2.59
C VAL A 101 1.15 4.55 -2.26
N ASN A 102 0.36 4.52 -1.19
CA ASN A 102 -0.22 5.75 -0.65
C ASN A 102 0.84 6.63 0.03
N HIS A 103 1.82 6.00 0.66
CA HIS A 103 2.88 6.64 1.44
C HIS A 103 4.19 5.85 1.36
N THR A 104 5.28 6.43 1.83
CA THR A 104 6.56 5.74 2.06
C THR A 104 6.98 5.91 3.51
N SER A 105 8.08 5.27 3.92
CA SER A 105 8.78 5.69 5.14
C SER A 105 9.33 7.11 5.02
N ASP A 106 9.45 7.83 6.14
CA ASP A 106 10.19 9.09 6.21
C ASP A 106 11.71 8.87 6.04
N GLU A 107 12.16 7.63 6.05
CA GLU A 107 13.53 7.20 5.73
C GLU A 107 13.73 6.81 4.25
N HIS A 108 12.66 6.85 3.44
CA HIS A 108 12.78 6.65 2.00
C HIS A 108 13.58 7.79 1.35
N ASN A 109 14.47 7.46 0.41
CA ASN A 109 15.35 8.46 -0.21
C ASN A 109 14.58 9.62 -0.85
N TRP A 110 13.41 9.37 -1.42
CA TRP A 110 12.57 10.43 -2.00
C TRP A 110 12.15 11.45 -0.93
N PHE A 111 11.78 10.99 0.28
CA PHE A 111 11.38 11.89 1.35
C PHE A 111 12.57 12.63 1.96
N ILE A 112 13.69 11.92 2.20
CA ILE A 112 14.93 12.54 2.69
C ILE A 112 15.36 13.68 1.76
N GLU A 113 15.29 13.48 0.46
CA GLU A 113 15.62 14.53 -0.52
C GLU A 113 14.54 15.63 -0.55
N SER A 114 13.27 15.26 -0.56
CA SER A 114 12.11 16.17 -0.59
C SER A 114 12.16 17.25 0.49
N ARG A 115 12.60 16.90 1.69
CA ARG A 115 12.65 17.82 2.85
C ARG A 115 13.88 18.70 2.91
N LYS A 116 14.90 18.50 2.03
CA LYS A 116 16.12 19.32 2.04
C LYS A 116 15.89 20.76 1.56
N SER A 117 14.99 20.97 0.61
CA SER A 117 14.68 22.27 0.02
C SER A 117 13.34 22.25 -0.70
N LYS A 118 12.66 23.39 -0.73
CA LYS A 118 11.41 23.60 -1.52
C LYS A 118 11.64 23.47 -3.02
N ASP A 119 12.87 23.65 -3.49
CA ASP A 119 13.26 23.55 -4.91
C ASP A 119 13.85 22.17 -5.26
N ASN A 120 13.88 21.21 -4.32
CA ASN A 120 14.40 19.87 -4.59
C ASN A 120 13.50 19.14 -5.61
N LYS A 121 14.11 18.39 -6.53
CA LYS A 121 13.39 17.63 -7.57
C LYS A 121 12.36 16.63 -7.02
N TYR A 122 12.53 16.18 -5.78
CA TYR A 122 11.60 15.29 -5.09
C TYR A 122 10.58 16.02 -4.22
N ARG A 123 10.60 17.38 -4.17
CA ARG A 123 9.69 18.12 -3.29
C ARG A 123 8.24 17.73 -3.53
N ASP A 124 7.82 17.73 -4.78
CA ASP A 124 6.45 17.44 -5.19
C ASP A 124 6.11 15.93 -5.24
N TYR A 125 7.03 15.07 -4.79
CA TYR A 125 6.72 13.64 -4.59
C TYR A 125 5.79 13.44 -3.39
N TYR A 126 5.81 14.38 -2.45
CA TYR A 126 4.99 14.36 -1.24
C TYR A 126 4.10 15.59 -1.18
N ILE A 127 3.08 15.51 -0.34
CA ILE A 127 2.10 16.58 -0.17
C ILE A 127 2.58 17.53 0.92
N TRP A 128 3.11 18.68 0.50
CA TRP A 128 3.56 19.74 1.37
C TRP A 128 2.63 20.95 1.31
N ARG A 129 2.38 21.58 2.46
CA ARG A 129 1.57 22.82 2.54
C ARG A 129 2.14 23.78 3.58
N PRO A 130 2.08 25.09 3.34
CA PRO A 130 2.36 26.07 4.37
C PRO A 130 1.33 25.96 5.48
N GLY A 131 1.73 26.31 6.70
CA GLY A 131 0.79 26.43 7.81
C GLY A 131 -0.21 27.55 7.57
N LYS A 132 -1.34 27.48 8.25
CA LYS A 132 -2.39 28.49 8.22
C LYS A 132 -2.52 29.14 9.58
N GLU A 133 -2.24 30.45 9.68
CA GLU A 133 -2.30 31.21 10.93
C GLU A 133 -1.48 30.60 12.08
N GLY A 134 -0.30 30.02 11.76
CA GLY A 134 0.58 29.38 12.73
C GLY A 134 0.13 27.99 13.18
N LYS A 135 -0.82 27.36 12.47
CA LYS A 135 -1.33 26.01 12.72
C LYS A 135 -1.20 25.16 11.47
N GLU A 136 -1.66 23.93 11.58
CA GLU A 136 -1.72 22.97 10.49
C GLU A 136 -2.59 23.49 9.31
N PRO A 137 -2.37 23.01 8.08
CA PRO A 137 -3.10 23.44 6.89
C PRO A 137 -4.62 23.23 6.98
N ASN A 138 -5.06 22.16 7.65
CA ASN A 138 -6.45 21.84 7.91
C ASN A 138 -6.61 21.02 9.20
N ASN A 139 -7.83 20.57 9.50
CA ASN A 139 -8.17 19.84 10.72
C ASN A 139 -8.23 18.30 10.54
N TRP A 140 -7.56 17.75 9.53
CA TRP A 140 -7.57 16.31 9.34
C TRP A 140 -6.81 15.58 10.45
N GLY A 141 -7.42 14.51 10.95
CA GLY A 141 -6.81 13.57 11.88
C GLY A 141 -6.16 12.40 11.16
N ALA A 142 -5.02 11.94 11.70
CA ALA A 142 -4.35 10.73 11.26
C ALA A 142 -5.04 9.47 11.83
N ALA A 143 -4.92 8.35 11.13
CA ALA A 143 -5.51 7.07 11.54
C ALA A 143 -5.01 6.59 12.93
N PHE A 144 -3.73 6.85 13.24
CA PHE A 144 -3.13 6.46 14.53
C PHE A 144 -3.22 7.53 15.63
N SER A 145 -4.03 8.56 15.42
CA SER A 145 -4.29 9.69 16.31
C SER A 145 -3.50 10.97 16.00
N GLY A 146 -4.05 12.09 16.48
CA GLY A 146 -3.46 13.42 16.32
C GLY A 146 -3.69 14.01 14.91
N SER A 147 -2.91 15.05 14.58
CA SER A 147 -2.96 15.69 13.27
C SER A 147 -2.47 14.79 12.16
N ALA A 148 -3.08 14.86 10.98
CA ALA A 148 -2.55 14.30 9.74
C ALA A 148 -1.43 15.15 9.12
N TRP A 149 -0.98 16.20 9.78
CA TRP A 149 0.06 17.11 9.32
C TRP A 149 1.21 17.20 10.31
N LYS A 150 2.42 17.04 9.81
CA LYS A 150 3.64 17.19 10.60
C LYS A 150 4.46 18.37 10.08
N TYR A 151 4.76 19.32 10.98
CA TYR A 151 5.65 20.44 10.70
C TYR A 151 7.10 19.98 10.50
N ASP A 152 7.74 20.50 9.46
CA ASP A 152 9.15 20.31 9.14
C ASP A 152 9.88 21.65 9.27
N GLU A 153 10.82 21.73 10.24
CA GLU A 153 11.59 22.94 10.54
C GLU A 153 12.57 23.32 9.43
N MET A 154 12.99 22.34 8.58
CA MET A 154 13.98 22.60 7.53
C MET A 154 13.41 23.48 6.41
N THR A 155 12.13 23.30 6.12
CA THR A 155 11.48 24.01 5.01
C THR A 155 10.33 24.91 5.42
N ASP A 156 10.03 24.98 6.73
CA ASP A 156 8.94 25.81 7.29
C ASP A 156 7.60 25.52 6.60
N GLU A 157 7.29 24.21 6.45
CA GLU A 157 6.03 23.71 5.91
C GLU A 157 5.61 22.42 6.60
N TYR A 158 4.39 21.98 6.34
CA TYR A 158 3.85 20.72 6.85
C TYR A 158 3.77 19.69 5.72
N TYR A 159 4.07 18.44 6.02
CA TYR A 159 3.75 17.33 5.14
C TYR A 159 2.54 16.54 5.64
N LEU A 160 1.77 16.00 4.69
CA LEU A 160 0.62 15.13 4.99
C LEU A 160 1.10 13.73 5.35
N HIS A 161 0.49 13.14 6.37
CA HIS A 161 0.61 11.72 6.73
C HIS A 161 -0.75 11.22 7.24
N LEU A 162 -1.42 10.37 6.48
CA LEU A 162 -2.73 9.84 6.89
C LEU A 162 -2.62 8.75 7.97
N PHE A 163 -1.44 8.16 8.14
CA PHE A 163 -1.11 7.13 9.15
C PHE A 163 -0.09 7.66 10.15
N SER A 164 1.03 6.97 10.38
CA SER A 164 2.10 7.47 11.22
C SER A 164 2.75 8.73 10.61
N LYS A 165 3.20 9.63 11.48
CA LYS A 165 4.06 10.76 11.03
C LYS A 165 5.38 10.30 10.37
N LYS A 166 5.73 9.02 10.48
CA LYS A 166 6.83 8.38 9.76
C LYS A 166 6.41 7.80 8.39
N GLN A 167 5.16 8.02 7.99
CA GLN A 167 4.59 7.55 6.72
C GLN A 167 4.05 8.73 5.89
N PRO A 168 4.93 9.60 5.33
CA PRO A 168 4.51 10.73 4.51
C PRO A 168 3.77 10.28 3.25
N ASP A 169 2.64 10.92 2.96
CA ASP A 169 1.78 10.61 1.81
C ASP A 169 2.40 11.07 0.50
N LEU A 170 2.41 10.18 -0.48
CA LEU A 170 2.83 10.45 -1.85
C LEU A 170 1.82 11.33 -2.59
N ASN A 171 2.34 12.20 -3.44
CA ASN A 171 1.54 13.07 -4.30
C ASN A 171 1.26 12.41 -5.65
N TRP A 172 0.15 11.69 -5.77
CA TRP A 172 -0.24 11.02 -7.01
C TRP A 172 -0.67 11.95 -8.14
N ASP A 173 -0.92 13.24 -7.88
CA ASP A 173 -1.11 14.22 -8.93
C ASP A 173 0.19 14.45 -9.74
N ASN A 174 1.35 14.16 -9.14
CA ASN A 174 2.63 14.22 -9.82
C ASN A 174 2.85 12.97 -10.70
N GLU A 175 2.92 13.18 -12.01
CA GLU A 175 3.16 12.11 -12.99
C GLU A 175 4.44 11.31 -12.73
N LYS A 176 5.51 11.97 -12.24
CA LYS A 176 6.77 11.27 -11.94
C LYS A 176 6.63 10.27 -10.81
N VAL A 177 5.81 10.58 -9.81
CA VAL A 177 5.51 9.62 -8.73
C VAL A 177 4.84 8.38 -9.32
N ARG A 178 3.84 8.56 -10.19
CA ARG A 178 3.16 7.46 -10.83
C ARG A 178 4.11 6.61 -11.68
N GLN A 179 4.95 7.26 -12.49
CA GLN A 179 5.95 6.55 -13.31
C GLN A 179 6.96 5.76 -12.47
N ASP A 180 7.50 6.34 -11.40
CA ASP A 180 8.46 5.64 -10.53
C ASP A 180 7.78 4.47 -9.77
N VAL A 181 6.51 4.61 -9.41
CA VAL A 181 5.70 3.49 -8.86
C VAL A 181 5.53 2.39 -9.92
N TYR A 182 5.20 2.75 -11.17
CA TYR A 182 5.03 1.76 -12.25
C TYR A 182 6.34 1.02 -12.57
N GLU A 183 7.48 1.70 -12.54
CA GLU A 183 8.79 1.05 -12.72
C GLU A 183 9.10 0.09 -11.57
N MET A 184 8.78 0.44 -10.34
CA MET A 184 8.90 -0.45 -9.20
C MET A 184 7.98 -1.69 -9.34
N MET A 185 6.74 -1.50 -9.77
CA MET A 185 5.82 -2.61 -10.02
C MET A 185 6.36 -3.54 -11.10
N LYS A 186 6.85 -3.00 -12.22
CA LYS A 186 7.48 -3.77 -13.30
C LYS A 186 8.68 -4.57 -12.80
N PHE A 187 9.54 -3.99 -11.96
CA PHE A 187 10.68 -4.69 -11.37
C PHE A 187 10.27 -6.01 -10.71
N TRP A 188 9.21 -6.01 -9.89
CA TRP A 188 8.74 -7.23 -9.23
C TRP A 188 8.01 -8.19 -10.18
N LEU A 189 7.25 -7.66 -11.13
CA LEU A 189 6.56 -8.47 -12.15
C LEU A 189 7.56 -9.16 -13.08
N GLU A 190 8.64 -8.50 -13.45
CA GLU A 190 9.73 -9.07 -14.25
C GLU A 190 10.52 -10.13 -13.47
N LYS A 191 10.57 -10.04 -12.14
CA LYS A 191 11.08 -11.13 -11.30
C LYS A 191 10.13 -12.32 -11.24
N GLY A 192 8.86 -12.14 -11.62
CA GLY A 192 7.91 -13.24 -11.80
C GLY A 192 6.83 -13.38 -10.74
N ILE A 193 6.55 -12.36 -9.94
CA ILE A 193 5.40 -12.39 -9.00
C ILE A 193 4.08 -12.51 -9.78
N ASP A 194 3.08 -13.06 -9.12
CA ASP A 194 1.78 -13.36 -9.71
C ASP A 194 0.68 -12.36 -9.33
N GLY A 195 1.02 -11.31 -8.61
CA GLY A 195 0.04 -10.27 -8.28
C GLY A 195 0.43 -9.33 -7.16
N PHE A 196 -0.49 -8.39 -6.94
CA PHE A 196 -0.39 -7.40 -5.87
C PHE A 196 -1.65 -7.34 -5.01
N ARG A 197 -1.47 -7.34 -3.71
CA ARG A 197 -2.43 -6.77 -2.77
C ARG A 197 -2.08 -5.29 -2.59
N MET A 198 -3.00 -4.39 -2.85
CA MET A 198 -2.75 -2.95 -2.91
C MET A 198 -3.26 -2.28 -1.64
N ASP A 199 -2.35 -1.83 -0.81
CA ASP A 199 -2.59 -1.22 0.49
C ASP A 199 -3.32 0.11 0.35
N VAL A 200 -4.44 0.28 1.03
CA VAL A 200 -5.32 1.46 1.04
C VAL A 200 -5.37 2.21 -0.30
N ILE A 201 -5.46 1.47 -1.38
CA ILE A 201 -5.27 2.01 -2.73
C ILE A 201 -6.32 3.07 -3.11
N ASN A 202 -7.48 3.09 -2.48
CA ASN A 202 -8.48 4.11 -2.71
C ASN A 202 -8.19 5.45 -2.00
N PHE A 203 -7.06 5.57 -1.29
CA PHE A 203 -6.61 6.82 -0.64
C PHE A 203 -5.64 7.64 -1.49
N ILE A 204 -5.09 7.10 -2.57
CA ILE A 204 -4.05 7.77 -3.36
C ILE A 204 -4.50 9.08 -4.02
N SER A 205 -5.79 9.28 -4.25
CA SER A 205 -6.35 10.50 -4.82
C SER A 205 -6.96 11.37 -3.73
N LYS A 206 -6.42 12.57 -3.54
CA LYS A 206 -6.93 13.56 -2.59
C LYS A 206 -7.74 14.64 -3.32
N GLU A 207 -8.69 15.27 -2.63
CA GLU A 207 -9.45 16.40 -3.15
C GLU A 207 -8.52 17.62 -3.34
N GLU A 208 -8.66 18.34 -4.45
CA GLU A 208 -7.86 19.51 -4.75
C GLU A 208 -8.01 20.56 -3.64
N GLY A 209 -6.90 21.19 -3.25
CA GLY A 209 -6.88 22.21 -2.20
C GLY A 209 -6.92 21.65 -0.78
N LEU A 210 -7.17 20.35 -0.59
CA LEU A 210 -7.19 19.66 0.72
C LEU A 210 -8.08 20.41 1.73
N PRO A 211 -9.38 20.56 1.47
CA PRO A 211 -10.26 21.40 2.28
C PRO A 211 -10.40 20.87 3.71
N ALA A 212 -10.58 21.77 4.66
CA ALA A 212 -10.92 21.41 6.03
C ALA A 212 -12.29 20.72 6.10
N VAL A 213 -12.45 19.82 7.05
CA VAL A 213 -13.75 19.23 7.35
C VAL A 213 -14.61 20.25 8.08
N GLU A 214 -15.78 20.54 7.53
CA GLU A 214 -16.78 21.38 8.21
C GLU A 214 -17.39 20.61 9.37
N THR A 215 -17.16 21.08 10.60
CA THR A 215 -17.64 20.44 11.82
C THR A 215 -17.65 21.41 12.99
N GLU A 216 -18.54 21.18 13.96
CA GLU A 216 -18.54 21.87 15.26
C GLU A 216 -17.61 21.17 16.29
N ALA A 217 -17.06 20.00 15.95
CA ALA A 217 -16.15 19.29 16.83
C ALA A 217 -14.80 20.03 16.93
N GLU A 218 -14.27 20.11 18.15
CA GLU A 218 -12.95 20.65 18.40
C GLU A 218 -11.86 19.60 18.10
N GLY A 219 -10.70 20.06 17.62
CA GLY A 219 -9.54 19.21 17.36
C GLY A 219 -9.50 18.64 15.95
N TYR A 220 -8.86 17.48 15.83
CA TYR A 220 -8.69 16.80 14.54
C TYR A 220 -9.83 15.82 14.31
N VAL A 221 -10.32 15.79 13.08
CA VAL A 221 -11.44 14.95 12.66
C VAL A 221 -11.10 14.14 11.42
N SER A 222 -11.81 13.06 11.21
CA SER A 222 -11.56 12.24 10.02
C SER A 222 -11.77 13.02 8.71
N GLY A 223 -10.73 13.07 7.88
CA GLY A 223 -10.75 13.70 6.56
C GLY A 223 -11.23 12.76 5.44
N HIS A 224 -11.76 11.59 5.74
CA HIS A 224 -12.06 10.51 4.78
C HIS A 224 -12.81 10.99 3.53
N LYS A 225 -13.80 11.86 3.68
CA LYS A 225 -14.59 12.38 2.54
C LYS A 225 -13.75 13.13 1.50
N HIS A 226 -12.52 13.53 1.83
CA HIS A 226 -11.64 14.30 0.96
C HIS A 226 -10.48 13.49 0.37
N PHE A 227 -10.27 12.25 0.84
CA PHE A 227 -9.19 11.40 0.33
C PHE A 227 -9.59 9.95 0.08
N MET A 228 -10.75 9.50 0.53
CA MET A 228 -11.26 8.17 0.23
C MET A 228 -12.07 8.22 -1.07
N ASN A 229 -11.72 7.37 -2.03
CA ASN A 229 -12.34 7.38 -3.37
C ASN A 229 -12.26 8.77 -4.04
N GLY A 230 -11.14 9.46 -3.90
CA GLY A 230 -10.97 10.84 -4.36
C GLY A 230 -11.15 11.01 -5.88
N PRO A 231 -11.20 12.26 -6.36
CA PRO A 231 -11.73 12.58 -7.70
C PRO A 231 -10.95 11.96 -8.87
N ASN A 232 -9.67 11.68 -8.70
CA ASN A 232 -8.81 11.11 -9.75
C ASN A 232 -8.54 9.61 -9.58
N ILE A 233 -9.16 8.92 -8.61
CA ILE A 233 -8.81 7.53 -8.29
C ILE A 233 -8.95 6.60 -9.50
N HIS A 234 -10.07 6.65 -10.20
CA HIS A 234 -10.31 5.81 -11.38
C HIS A 234 -9.35 6.13 -12.54
N LYS A 235 -8.98 7.41 -12.69
CA LYS A 235 -7.96 7.80 -13.68
C LYS A 235 -6.61 7.15 -13.37
N TYR A 236 -6.18 7.18 -12.11
CA TYR A 236 -4.88 6.62 -11.71
C TYR A 236 -4.86 5.11 -11.81
N LEU A 237 -5.93 4.43 -11.40
CA LEU A 237 -6.02 2.97 -11.51
C LEU A 237 -6.12 2.51 -12.97
N HIS A 238 -6.83 3.25 -13.80
CA HIS A 238 -6.89 2.97 -15.24
C HIS A 238 -5.52 3.16 -15.91
N GLU A 239 -4.81 4.26 -15.61
CA GLU A 239 -3.44 4.50 -16.06
C GLU A 239 -2.50 3.37 -15.59
N MET A 240 -2.57 2.97 -14.31
CA MET A 240 -1.81 1.84 -13.77
C MET A 240 -2.11 0.54 -14.53
N ASN A 241 -3.36 0.30 -14.87
CA ASN A 241 -3.75 -0.88 -15.64
C ASN A 241 -3.16 -0.84 -17.06
N GLU A 242 -3.27 0.29 -17.75
CA GLU A 242 -2.73 0.46 -19.12
C GLU A 242 -1.20 0.35 -19.15
N GLU A 243 -0.52 0.98 -18.19
CA GLU A 243 0.94 1.04 -18.15
C GLU A 243 1.61 -0.23 -17.60
N VAL A 244 0.90 -0.98 -16.74
CA VAL A 244 1.48 -2.13 -16.03
C VAL A 244 0.59 -3.36 -16.08
N LEU A 245 -0.58 -3.32 -15.42
CA LEU A 245 -1.28 -4.55 -15.04
C LEU A 245 -1.78 -5.36 -16.22
N SER A 246 -2.23 -4.70 -17.30
CA SER A 246 -2.74 -5.36 -18.51
C SER A 246 -1.68 -6.14 -19.31
N HIS A 247 -0.40 -5.95 -19.00
CA HIS A 247 0.71 -6.61 -19.70
C HIS A 247 1.10 -7.97 -19.07
N TYR A 248 0.49 -8.33 -17.93
CA TYR A 248 0.83 -9.53 -17.16
C TYR A 248 -0.43 -10.32 -16.79
N ASP A 249 -0.32 -11.65 -16.74
CA ASP A 249 -1.39 -12.53 -16.22
C ASP A 249 -1.28 -12.64 -14.69
N ILE A 250 -1.78 -11.63 -14.01
CA ILE A 250 -1.64 -11.45 -12.56
C ILE A 250 -2.99 -11.26 -11.87
N MET A 251 -2.97 -11.36 -10.56
CA MET A 251 -4.09 -11.07 -9.67
C MET A 251 -3.86 -9.75 -8.94
N THR A 252 -4.89 -8.89 -8.87
CA THR A 252 -4.86 -7.68 -8.05
C THR A 252 -6.03 -7.64 -7.08
N VAL A 253 -5.71 -7.27 -5.83
CA VAL A 253 -6.71 -7.08 -4.77
C VAL A 253 -6.47 -5.72 -4.12
N GLY A 254 -7.40 -4.78 -4.29
CA GLY A 254 -7.35 -3.48 -3.63
C GLY A 254 -7.89 -3.55 -2.20
N GLU A 255 -7.13 -3.12 -1.22
CA GLU A 255 -7.68 -2.81 0.09
C GLU A 255 -8.39 -1.46 0.00
N MET A 256 -9.70 -1.46 0.27
CA MET A 256 -10.55 -0.29 0.06
C MET A 256 -11.50 -0.03 1.24
N PRO A 257 -11.00 0.55 2.33
CA PRO A 257 -11.85 0.99 3.43
C PRO A 257 -12.98 1.92 2.92
N GLY A 258 -14.18 1.73 3.45
CA GLY A 258 -15.33 2.59 3.15
C GLY A 258 -15.94 2.43 1.75
N VAL A 259 -15.50 1.47 0.95
CA VAL A 259 -16.10 1.17 -0.36
C VAL A 259 -17.37 0.35 -0.16
N THR A 260 -18.48 0.85 -0.72
CA THR A 260 -19.74 0.12 -0.80
C THR A 260 -19.71 -0.93 -1.91
N THR A 261 -20.68 -1.84 -1.91
CA THR A 261 -20.81 -2.84 -2.98
C THR A 261 -21.09 -2.22 -4.35
N GLU A 262 -21.73 -1.06 -4.41
CA GLU A 262 -21.96 -0.35 -5.67
C GLU A 262 -20.68 0.32 -6.17
N GLU A 263 -19.91 0.94 -5.28
CA GLU A 263 -18.61 1.53 -5.63
C GLU A 263 -17.59 0.44 -6.03
N ALA A 264 -17.59 -0.73 -5.37
CA ALA A 264 -16.71 -1.85 -5.71
C ALA A 264 -16.83 -2.27 -7.18
N LYS A 265 -18.03 -2.18 -7.77
CA LYS A 265 -18.24 -2.46 -9.20
C LYS A 265 -17.53 -1.48 -10.12
N LEU A 266 -17.30 -0.23 -9.67
CA LEU A 266 -16.57 0.76 -10.44
C LEU A 266 -15.07 0.43 -10.54
N TYR A 267 -14.54 -0.29 -9.54
CA TYR A 267 -13.14 -0.72 -9.50
C TYR A 267 -12.91 -2.08 -10.17
N THR A 268 -13.91 -2.99 -10.09
CA THR A 268 -13.71 -4.40 -10.49
C THR A 268 -14.50 -4.81 -11.74
N GLY A 269 -15.28 -3.92 -12.32
CA GLY A 269 -15.99 -4.19 -13.58
C GLY A 269 -14.98 -4.51 -14.70
N GLU A 270 -15.22 -5.60 -15.46
CA GLU A 270 -14.30 -6.05 -16.52
C GLU A 270 -14.05 -4.95 -17.57
N GLU A 271 -15.08 -4.17 -17.88
CA GLU A 271 -15.00 -3.03 -18.81
C GLU A 271 -14.26 -1.82 -18.25
N ARG A 272 -14.05 -1.77 -16.93
CA ARG A 272 -13.39 -0.65 -16.25
C ARG A 272 -11.88 -0.68 -16.44
N LYS A 273 -11.28 -1.88 -16.58
CA LYS A 273 -9.83 -2.06 -16.71
C LYS A 273 -9.07 -1.35 -15.59
N GLU A 274 -9.41 -1.69 -14.37
CA GLU A 274 -8.76 -1.19 -13.15
C GLU A 274 -8.21 -2.38 -12.36
N LEU A 275 -8.97 -2.93 -11.40
CA LEU A 275 -8.56 -4.04 -10.55
C LEU A 275 -9.45 -5.27 -10.79
N GLN A 276 -8.99 -6.46 -10.36
CA GLN A 276 -9.81 -7.67 -10.42
C GLN A 276 -10.70 -7.85 -9.19
N MET A 277 -10.19 -7.50 -8.01
CA MET A 277 -10.90 -7.69 -6.73
C MET A 277 -10.62 -6.54 -5.77
N VAL A 278 -11.48 -6.42 -4.76
CA VAL A 278 -11.31 -5.50 -3.63
C VAL A 278 -11.63 -6.20 -2.32
N PHE A 279 -10.95 -5.81 -1.25
CA PHE A 279 -11.41 -6.06 0.11
C PHE A 279 -12.44 -5.02 0.48
N GLN A 280 -13.64 -5.47 0.83
CA GLN A 280 -14.76 -4.66 1.24
C GLN A 280 -14.97 -4.86 2.74
N PHE A 281 -15.05 -3.76 3.50
CA PHE A 281 -15.01 -3.77 4.96
C PHE A 281 -16.34 -3.46 5.65
N GLU A 282 -17.44 -3.18 4.93
CA GLU A 282 -18.74 -2.86 5.54
C GLU A 282 -19.19 -3.91 6.58
N HIS A 283 -18.85 -5.18 6.34
CA HIS A 283 -19.18 -6.26 7.28
C HIS A 283 -18.41 -6.17 8.61
N MET A 284 -17.29 -5.45 8.66
CA MET A 284 -16.52 -5.23 9.89
C MET A 284 -17.19 -4.21 10.82
N ASP A 285 -18.07 -3.37 10.27
CA ASP A 285 -18.73 -2.28 10.98
C ASP A 285 -20.19 -2.61 11.39
N LEU A 286 -20.65 -3.84 11.17
CA LEU A 286 -22.04 -4.26 11.44
C LEU A 286 -22.44 -4.08 12.92
N ASP A 287 -21.50 -4.22 13.84
CA ASP A 287 -21.72 -4.11 15.29
C ASP A 287 -21.37 -2.71 15.84
N SER A 288 -20.94 -1.76 14.99
CA SER A 288 -20.54 -0.42 15.41
C SER A 288 -21.68 0.63 15.42
N GLY A 289 -22.92 0.21 15.16
CA GLY A 289 -24.12 1.05 15.22
C GLY A 289 -24.54 1.43 16.65
N GLU A 290 -25.29 2.56 16.79
CA GLU A 290 -25.92 2.95 18.06
C GLU A 290 -26.83 1.81 18.57
N GLY A 291 -26.33 1.02 19.53
CA GLY A 291 -27.07 -0.08 20.16
C GLY A 291 -26.39 -1.45 20.16
N GLY A 292 -25.14 -1.54 19.63
CA GLY A 292 -24.30 -2.75 19.74
C GLY A 292 -23.55 -2.79 21.09
#